data_34941f0756f8942c269b375ba4684203
#
_entry.id   34941f0756f8942c269b375ba4684203
#
_cell.length_a   1.000
_cell.length_b   1.000
_cell.length_c   1.000
_cell.angle_alpha   90.00
_cell.angle_beta   90.00
_cell.angle_gamma   90.00
#
_symmetry.space_group_name_H-M   'P 1'
#
loop_
_entity.id
_entity.type
_entity.pdbx_description
1 polymer ?
#
loop_
_entity_poly.entity_id
_entity_poly.type
_entity_poly.pdbx_seq_one_letter_code
_entity_poly.pdbx_strand_id
1 'polypeptide(L)'
;EDGTEYTASNSFKVRGGGLIVDEEIQSNLGADIRAINRSGVADGGNAMFIRGLNSINANAQPLVIVDGIEMDMQLNRSVLHQGRAFNMLAGISPEDVESIKVLKNATALYGARGANGVILIETKRGHSMATRIDANISAGVTLKPQLQTVMDAAQYRTYATEMMGTIPELK
;
A
#
# COMPACT_ATOMS: atom_id res chain seq x y z
N GLU A 1 -7.15 20.74 -30.05
CA GLU A 1 -5.73 20.84 -29.75
C GLU A 1 -5.34 19.69 -28.92
N ASP A 2 -4.50 19.10 -29.41
CA ASP A 2 -4.02 17.75 -29.39
C ASP A 2 -3.40 17.40 -28.03
N GLY A 3 -4.25 16.97 -27.12
CA GLY A 3 -3.84 16.33 -25.91
C GLY A 3 -3.40 14.91 -26.19
N THR A 4 -2.18 14.73 -26.59
CA THR A 4 -1.56 13.42 -26.70
C THR A 4 -1.69 12.71 -25.36
N GLU A 5 -2.60 11.76 -25.31
CA GLU A 5 -2.71 10.80 -24.21
C GLU A 5 -1.44 9.94 -24.14
N TYR A 6 -0.43 10.43 -23.42
CA TYR A 6 0.83 9.70 -23.23
C TYR A 6 0.79 8.61 -22.20
N THR A 7 -0.38 8.31 -21.63
CA THR A 7 -0.44 7.38 -20.52
C THR A 7 -1.70 6.53 -20.54
N ALA A 8 -1.53 5.24 -20.56
CA ALA A 8 -2.62 4.35 -20.14
C ALA A 8 -2.94 4.68 -18.68
N SER A 9 -3.89 5.58 -18.48
CA SER A 9 -4.39 5.92 -17.16
C SER A 9 -5.59 5.03 -16.86
N ASN A 10 -5.46 4.17 -15.85
CA ASN A 10 -6.61 3.49 -15.29
C ASN A 10 -7.21 4.39 -14.21
N SER A 11 -8.47 4.75 -14.38
CA SER A 11 -9.21 5.51 -13.38
C SER A 11 -10.43 4.75 -12.93
N PHE A 12 -10.75 4.83 -11.66
CA PHE A 12 -11.98 4.26 -11.12
C PHE A 12 -12.58 5.20 -10.08
N LYS A 13 -13.89 5.10 -9.89
CA LYS A 13 -14.61 5.77 -8.81
C LYS A 13 -14.64 4.85 -7.62
N VAL A 14 -14.27 5.38 -6.47
CA VAL A 14 -14.33 4.65 -5.20
C VAL A 14 -15.78 4.38 -4.84
N ARG A 15 -16.09 3.12 -4.56
CA ARG A 15 -17.45 2.69 -4.20
C ARG A 15 -17.70 2.62 -2.70
N GLY A 16 -16.61 2.72 -1.91
CA GLY A 16 -16.67 2.50 -0.48
C GLY A 16 -16.86 1.01 -0.13
N GLY A 17 -16.11 0.53 0.82
CA GLY A 17 -16.17 -0.88 1.25
C GLY A 17 -14.87 -1.34 1.89
N GLY A 18 -13.74 -0.71 1.54
CA GLY A 18 -12.48 -0.87 2.22
C GLY A 18 -12.38 0.01 3.47
N LEU A 19 -11.56 -0.39 4.43
CA LEU A 19 -11.25 0.43 5.60
C LEU A 19 -10.25 1.54 5.27
N ILE A 20 -9.40 1.32 4.27
CA ILE A 20 -8.36 2.25 3.83
C ILE A 20 -8.34 2.36 2.30
N VAL A 21 -7.87 3.51 1.81
CA VAL A 21 -7.79 3.79 0.36
C VAL A 21 -6.92 2.78 -0.39
N ASP A 22 -5.88 2.27 0.23
CA ASP A 22 -4.97 1.28 -0.36
C ASP A 22 -5.67 -0.04 -0.71
N GLU A 23 -6.65 -0.47 0.09
CA GLU A 23 -7.44 -1.68 -0.18
C GLU A 23 -8.34 -1.48 -1.39
N GLU A 24 -8.92 -0.29 -1.53
CA GLU A 24 -9.70 0.07 -2.72
C GLU A 24 -8.83 0.08 -3.98
N ILE A 25 -7.62 0.62 -3.90
CA ILE A 25 -6.66 0.59 -5.00
C ILE A 25 -6.32 -0.85 -5.36
N GLN A 26 -6.01 -1.70 -4.39
CA GLN A 26 -5.67 -3.10 -4.63
C GLN A 26 -6.83 -3.88 -5.23
N SER A 27 -8.06 -3.66 -4.76
CA SER A 27 -9.23 -4.38 -5.23
C SER A 27 -9.63 -4.03 -6.66
N ASN A 28 -9.46 -2.75 -7.04
CA ASN A 28 -9.87 -2.27 -8.37
C ASN A 28 -8.72 -2.31 -9.40
N LEU A 29 -7.49 -2.15 -8.97
CA LEU A 29 -6.31 -2.04 -9.84
C LEU A 29 -5.22 -3.08 -9.53
N GLY A 30 -5.59 -4.22 -8.96
CA GLY A 30 -4.64 -5.27 -8.56
C GLY A 30 -3.78 -5.83 -9.69
N ALA A 31 -4.20 -5.68 -10.95
CA ALA A 31 -3.39 -6.05 -12.11
C ALA A 31 -2.24 -5.06 -12.38
N ASP A 32 -2.41 -3.80 -12.01
CA ASP A 32 -1.49 -2.72 -12.30
C ASP A 32 -0.65 -2.29 -11.10
N ILE A 33 -1.24 -2.37 -9.92
CA ILE A 33 -0.62 -2.00 -8.65
C ILE A 33 -0.61 -3.21 -7.72
N ARG A 34 0.55 -3.49 -7.19
CA ARG A 34 0.69 -4.45 -6.11
C ARG A 34 0.79 -3.71 -4.77
N ALA A 35 -0.21 -3.86 -3.93
CA ALA A 35 -0.17 -3.42 -2.55
C ALA A 35 0.23 -4.59 -1.65
N ILE A 36 1.22 -4.36 -0.80
CA ILE A 36 1.73 -5.37 0.14
C ILE A 36 1.46 -4.85 1.54
N ASN A 37 0.58 -5.54 2.25
CA ASN A 37 0.37 -5.27 3.67
C ASN A 37 1.57 -5.81 4.47
N ARG A 38 2.22 -4.95 5.23
CA ARG A 38 3.40 -5.29 6.03
C ARG A 38 3.08 -5.60 7.48
N SER A 39 1.90 -5.28 7.93
CA SER A 39 1.48 -5.56 9.31
C SER A 39 -0.02 -5.78 9.38
N GLY A 40 -0.47 -6.52 10.39
CA GLY A 40 -1.91 -6.70 10.68
C GLY A 40 -2.55 -5.54 11.43
N VAL A 41 -1.88 -4.40 11.53
CA VAL A 41 -2.44 -3.21 12.18
C VAL A 41 -3.38 -2.53 11.20
N ALA A 42 -4.61 -2.23 11.64
CA ALA A 42 -5.65 -1.67 10.77
C ALA A 42 -5.25 -0.36 10.08
N ASP A 43 -4.46 0.47 10.74
CA ASP A 43 -4.03 1.78 10.22
C ASP A 43 -2.63 1.75 9.59
N GLY A 44 -2.05 0.57 9.38
CA GLY A 44 -0.66 0.42 8.93
C GLY A 44 -0.42 0.89 7.50
N GLY A 45 -1.44 0.82 6.65
CA GLY A 45 -1.32 1.08 5.22
C GLY A 45 -0.45 0.04 4.51
N ASN A 46 -0.43 0.11 3.21
CA ASN A 46 0.29 -0.83 2.35
C ASN A 46 1.48 -0.18 1.65
N ALA A 47 2.51 -0.97 1.40
CA ALA A 47 3.54 -0.60 0.44
C ALA A 47 3.01 -0.88 -0.97
N MET A 48 3.01 0.13 -1.83
CA MET A 48 2.49 0.02 -3.18
C MET A 48 3.61 0.04 -4.20
N PHE A 49 3.46 -0.76 -5.25
CA PHE A 49 4.41 -0.85 -6.35
C PHE A 49 3.65 -0.90 -7.68
N ILE A 50 4.06 -0.07 -8.63
CA ILE A 50 3.58 -0.09 -10.01
C ILE A 50 4.64 -0.79 -10.86
N ARG A 51 4.24 -1.83 -11.60
CA ARG A 51 5.14 -2.63 -12.43
C ARG A 51 6.26 -3.34 -11.66
N GLY A 52 6.05 -3.61 -10.38
CA GLY A 52 6.98 -4.35 -9.54
C GLY A 52 8.03 -3.49 -8.85
N LEU A 53 9.04 -4.15 -8.29
CA LEU A 53 10.13 -3.52 -7.57
C LEU A 53 11.21 -3.09 -8.56
N ASN A 54 11.32 -1.81 -8.81
CA ASN A 54 12.22 -1.25 -9.84
C ASN A 54 13.63 -0.94 -9.33
N SER A 55 13.84 -0.88 -8.02
CA SER A 55 15.14 -0.55 -7.43
C SER A 55 15.38 -1.33 -6.14
N ILE A 56 16.62 -1.73 -5.93
CA ILE A 56 17.05 -2.41 -4.70
C ILE A 56 17.41 -1.39 -3.62
N ASN A 57 18.02 -0.26 -3.99
CA ASN A 57 18.57 0.71 -3.05
C ASN A 57 17.78 2.02 -2.98
N ALA A 58 16.93 2.31 -3.96
CA ALA A 58 16.11 3.51 -3.98
C ALA A 58 14.66 3.19 -3.64
N ASN A 59 13.90 4.24 -3.29
CA ASN A 59 12.47 4.09 -3.09
C ASN A 59 11.79 3.68 -4.40
N ALA A 60 11.16 2.52 -4.42
CA ALA A 60 10.44 1.98 -5.58
C ALA A 60 8.92 2.24 -5.52
N GLN A 61 8.45 2.98 -4.52
CA GLN A 61 7.03 3.32 -4.40
C GLN A 61 6.63 4.42 -5.39
N PRO A 62 5.39 4.41 -5.87
CA PRO A 62 4.87 5.47 -6.72
C PRO A 62 4.77 6.79 -5.95
N LEU A 63 4.80 7.89 -6.68
CA LEU A 63 4.44 9.19 -6.16
C LEU A 63 2.92 9.25 -5.95
N VAL A 64 2.48 9.63 -4.76
CA VAL A 64 1.07 9.81 -4.45
C VAL A 64 0.76 11.29 -4.36
N ILE A 65 -0.29 11.72 -5.04
CA ILE A 65 -0.75 13.11 -5.06
C ILE A 65 -2.23 13.12 -4.68
N VAL A 66 -2.56 13.84 -3.62
CA VAL A 66 -3.93 14.02 -3.15
C VAL A 66 -4.33 15.47 -3.36
N ASP A 67 -5.36 15.70 -4.18
CA ASP A 67 -5.85 17.05 -4.52
C ASP A 67 -4.75 18.02 -5.01
N GLY A 68 -3.75 17.50 -5.71
CA GLY A 68 -2.61 18.28 -6.19
C GLY A 68 -1.46 18.42 -5.20
N ILE A 69 -1.58 17.89 -3.99
CA ILE A 69 -0.53 17.91 -2.96
C ILE A 69 0.20 16.57 -2.96
N GLU A 70 1.51 16.63 -3.08
CA GLU A 70 2.35 15.43 -3.01
C GLU A 70 2.42 14.89 -1.57
N MET A 71 2.16 13.60 -1.43
CA MET A 71 2.24 12.91 -0.15
C MET A 71 3.56 12.15 -0.03
N ASP A 72 4.22 12.28 1.11
CA ASP A 72 5.44 11.51 1.39
C ASP A 72 5.08 10.09 1.83
N MET A 73 5.24 9.14 0.91
CA MET A 73 4.95 7.72 1.14
C MET A 73 6.16 6.94 1.65
N GLN A 74 7.21 7.60 2.13
CA GLN A 74 8.38 6.91 2.65
C GLN A 74 8.06 6.20 3.97
N LEU A 75 7.94 4.90 3.90
CA LEU A 75 7.56 4.01 5.01
C LEU A 75 8.58 3.95 6.16
N ASN A 76 9.76 4.52 5.99
CA ASN A 76 10.87 4.37 6.96
C ASN A 76 11.14 5.64 7.78
N ARG A 77 10.38 6.72 7.58
CA ARG A 77 10.58 7.93 8.37
C ARG A 77 9.91 7.82 9.73
N SER A 78 10.71 7.93 10.75
CA SER A 78 10.34 8.15 12.16
C SER A 78 9.41 7.12 12.81
N VAL A 79 9.72 5.85 12.71
CA VAL A 79 9.07 4.87 13.57
C VAL A 79 10.00 4.56 14.73
N LEU A 80 9.56 4.86 15.95
CA LEU A 80 10.29 4.53 17.18
C LEU A 80 10.57 3.03 17.30
N HIS A 81 9.77 2.20 16.63
CA HIS A 81 9.87 0.75 16.61
C HIS A 81 10.08 0.28 15.19
N GLN A 82 11.18 -0.42 14.96
CA GLN A 82 11.46 -1.04 13.66
C GLN A 82 10.34 -2.00 13.26
N GLY A 83 9.92 -1.95 11.99
CA GLY A 83 8.89 -2.82 11.44
C GLY A 83 7.46 -2.27 11.47
N ARG A 84 7.20 -1.14 12.11
CA ARG A 84 5.95 -0.40 11.97
C ARG A 84 6.13 0.70 10.94
N ALA A 85 5.40 0.59 9.86
CA ALA A 85 5.39 1.62 8.83
C ALA A 85 3.94 2.08 8.65
N PHE A 86 3.73 3.38 8.77
CA PHE A 86 2.45 4.01 8.46
C PHE A 86 2.56 4.70 7.12
N ASN A 87 1.53 4.60 6.31
CA ASN A 87 1.44 5.41 5.12
C ASN A 87 0.46 6.57 5.35
N MET A 88 0.68 7.68 4.67
CA MET A 88 -0.14 8.88 4.85
C MET A 88 -1.58 8.70 4.37
N LEU A 89 -1.84 7.72 3.50
CA LEU A 89 -3.19 7.41 2.99
C LEU A 89 -4.09 6.77 4.04
N ALA A 90 -3.53 6.18 5.09
CA ALA A 90 -4.32 5.61 6.19
C ALA A 90 -5.20 6.66 6.91
N GLY A 91 -4.83 7.94 6.81
CA GLY A 91 -5.61 9.05 7.35
C GLY A 91 -6.75 9.55 6.45
N ILE A 92 -6.88 9.00 5.23
CA ILE A 92 -7.91 9.40 4.27
C ILE A 92 -8.98 8.32 4.24
N SER A 93 -10.23 8.71 4.52
CA SER A 93 -11.35 7.79 4.40
C SER A 93 -11.61 7.49 2.91
N PRO A 94 -11.80 6.22 2.52
CA PRO A 94 -12.23 5.87 1.18
C PRO A 94 -13.51 6.57 0.74
N GLU A 95 -14.38 6.87 1.69
CA GLU A 95 -15.65 7.56 1.45
C GLU A 95 -15.47 9.01 0.99
N ASP A 96 -14.36 9.64 1.36
CA ASP A 96 -14.04 11.02 0.96
C ASP A 96 -13.39 11.09 -0.41
N VAL A 97 -13.01 9.95 -0.98
CA VAL A 97 -12.37 9.87 -2.29
C VAL A 97 -13.43 9.82 -3.39
N GLU A 98 -13.30 10.69 -4.39
CA GLU A 98 -14.17 10.69 -5.57
C GLU A 98 -13.59 9.80 -6.66
N SER A 99 -12.32 9.97 -6.99
CA SER A 99 -11.68 9.20 -8.05
C SER A 99 -10.20 8.95 -7.75
N ILE A 100 -9.70 7.82 -8.26
CA ILE A 100 -8.29 7.47 -8.24
C ILE A 100 -7.84 7.22 -9.67
N LYS A 101 -6.73 7.87 -10.07
CA LYS A 101 -6.12 7.72 -11.40
C LYS A 101 -4.68 7.25 -11.23
N VAL A 102 -4.27 6.26 -11.99
CA VAL A 102 -2.92 5.71 -11.97
C VAL A 102 -2.21 5.98 -13.27
N LEU A 103 -1.12 6.71 -13.19
CA LEU A 103 -0.25 7.03 -14.31
C LEU A 103 1.00 6.15 -14.24
N LYS A 104 1.10 5.17 -15.12
CA LYS A 104 2.22 4.23 -15.14
C LYS A 104 3.53 4.86 -15.63
N ASN A 105 3.42 5.82 -16.55
CA ASN A 105 4.54 6.57 -17.12
C ASN A 105 4.29 8.06 -16.92
N ALA A 106 4.82 8.61 -15.88
CA ALA A 106 4.54 10.00 -15.51
C ALA A 106 5.80 10.88 -15.45
N THR A 107 6.91 10.39 -16.02
CA THR A 107 8.18 11.14 -16.04
C THR A 107 8.09 12.44 -16.81
N ALA A 108 7.26 12.50 -17.84
CA ALA A 108 7.06 13.71 -18.62
C ALA A 108 6.34 14.82 -17.81
N LEU A 109 5.50 14.46 -16.86
CA LEU A 109 4.72 15.40 -16.05
C LEU A 109 5.38 15.71 -14.70
N TYR A 110 5.99 14.71 -14.08
CA TYR A 110 6.52 14.77 -12.70
C TYR A 110 8.03 14.54 -12.62
N GLY A 111 8.71 14.50 -13.77
CA GLY A 111 10.16 14.30 -13.83
C GLY A 111 10.60 12.98 -13.22
N ALA A 112 11.78 12.97 -12.62
CA ALA A 112 12.35 11.77 -11.98
C ALA A 112 11.48 11.22 -10.83
N ARG A 113 10.69 12.04 -10.16
CA ARG A 113 9.78 11.62 -9.09
C ARG A 113 8.63 10.74 -9.59
N GLY A 114 8.23 10.93 -10.85
CA GLY A 114 7.21 10.10 -11.51
C GLY A 114 7.75 8.82 -12.15
N ALA A 115 9.03 8.49 -11.98
CA ALA A 115 9.65 7.33 -12.63
C ALA A 115 9.03 5.98 -12.22
N ASN A 116 8.58 5.86 -10.98
CA ASN A 116 7.89 4.67 -10.45
C ASN A 116 6.38 4.68 -10.68
N GLY A 117 5.87 5.66 -11.43
CA GLY A 117 4.46 5.92 -11.61
C GLY A 117 3.91 6.92 -10.59
N VAL A 118 2.70 7.39 -10.86
CA VAL A 118 1.99 8.37 -10.03
C VAL A 118 0.57 7.89 -9.77
N ILE A 119 0.12 8.03 -8.53
CA ILE A 119 -1.26 7.81 -8.12
C ILE A 119 -1.86 9.16 -7.79
N LEU A 120 -2.87 9.56 -8.55
CA LEU A 120 -3.63 10.78 -8.32
C LEU A 120 -4.92 10.42 -7.60
N ILE A 121 -5.16 11.06 -6.46
CA ILE A 121 -6.38 10.88 -5.66
C ILE A 121 -7.10 12.22 -5.64
N GLU A 122 -8.34 12.21 -6.06
CA GLU A 122 -9.24 13.36 -6.03
C GLU A 122 -10.29 13.14 -4.93
N THR A 123 -10.40 14.07 -4.00
CA THR A 123 -11.40 13.99 -2.94
C THR A 123 -12.72 14.63 -3.36
N LYS A 124 -13.80 14.19 -2.74
CA LYS A 124 -15.14 14.72 -2.98
C LYS A 124 -15.21 16.19 -2.60
N ARG A 125 -15.68 17.01 -3.50
CA ARG A 125 -15.91 18.44 -3.28
C ARG A 125 -17.38 18.79 -3.42
N GLY A 126 -17.84 19.75 -2.65
CA GLY A 126 -19.18 20.29 -2.80
C GLY A 126 -19.32 21.02 -4.14
N HIS A 127 -20.25 20.58 -4.97
CA HIS A 127 -20.50 21.17 -6.31
C HIS A 127 -21.81 21.98 -6.36
N SER A 128 -22.63 21.94 -5.34
CA SER A 128 -23.93 22.62 -5.34
C SER A 128 -24.16 23.40 -4.06
N MET A 129 -25.01 24.43 -4.15
CA MET A 129 -25.45 25.20 -2.99
C MET A 129 -26.40 24.41 -2.06
N ALA A 130 -26.92 23.27 -2.52
CA ALA A 130 -27.78 22.43 -1.69
C ALA A 130 -26.96 21.69 -0.64
N THR A 131 -27.34 21.81 0.59
CA THR A 131 -26.73 21.06 1.69
C THR A 131 -27.03 19.57 1.52
N ARG A 132 -26.00 18.78 1.30
CA ARG A 132 -26.08 17.33 1.28
C ARG A 132 -25.38 16.79 2.52
N ILE A 133 -26.06 15.97 3.27
CA ILE A 133 -25.53 15.31 4.46
C ILE A 133 -25.44 13.83 4.14
N ASP A 134 -24.22 13.34 4.02
CA ASP A 134 -23.92 11.92 3.88
C ASP A 134 -23.31 11.45 5.21
N ALA A 135 -23.88 10.41 5.80
CA ALA A 135 -23.35 9.79 7.01
C ALA A 135 -22.99 8.34 6.69
N ASN A 136 -21.75 7.98 6.97
CA ASN A 136 -21.26 6.63 6.78
C ASN A 136 -20.62 6.11 8.06
N ILE A 137 -20.85 4.83 8.37
CA ILE A 137 -20.27 4.17 9.53
C ILE A 137 -19.66 2.86 9.06
N SER A 138 -18.36 2.71 9.27
CA SER A 138 -17.65 1.47 9.02
C SER A 138 -17.08 0.93 10.33
N ALA A 139 -17.16 -0.39 10.53
CA ALA A 139 -16.56 -1.06 11.67
C ALA A 139 -15.90 -2.36 11.22
N GLY A 140 -14.72 -2.62 11.74
CA GLY A 140 -13.96 -3.83 11.44
C GLY A 140 -13.34 -4.43 12.70
N VAL A 141 -13.14 -5.73 12.69
CA VAL A 141 -12.46 -6.46 13.76
C VAL A 141 -11.26 -7.20 13.19
N THR A 142 -10.09 -6.89 13.71
CA THR A 142 -8.87 -7.62 13.36
C THR A 142 -8.69 -8.80 14.29
N LEU A 143 -8.75 -10.00 13.74
CA LEU A 143 -8.52 -11.23 14.50
C LEU A 143 -7.02 -11.52 14.59
N LYS A 144 -6.64 -12.18 15.69
CA LYS A 144 -5.26 -12.67 15.85
C LYS A 144 -4.92 -13.63 14.70
N PRO A 145 -3.80 -13.42 13.99
CA PRO A 145 -3.38 -14.33 12.93
C PRO A 145 -3.07 -15.71 13.54
N GLN A 146 -3.39 -16.76 12.80
CA GLN A 146 -2.93 -18.10 13.13
C GLN A 146 -1.41 -18.14 12.99
N LEU A 147 -0.73 -18.34 14.10
CA LEU A 147 0.71 -18.58 14.10
C LEU A 147 0.96 -19.99 13.56
N GLN A 148 1.95 -20.10 12.69
CA GLN A 148 2.42 -21.43 12.29
C GLN A 148 2.99 -22.15 13.52
N THR A 149 2.73 -23.46 13.58
CA THR A 149 3.28 -24.32 14.64
C THR A 149 4.80 -24.36 14.46
N VAL A 150 5.51 -23.83 15.42
CA VAL A 150 6.98 -23.89 15.46
C VAL A 150 7.41 -24.98 16.43
N MET A 151 8.59 -25.54 16.24
CA MET A 151 9.16 -26.52 17.16
C MET A 151 9.33 -25.89 18.54
N ASP A 152 8.99 -26.66 19.56
CA ASP A 152 9.34 -26.28 20.92
C ASP A 152 10.84 -26.56 21.20
N ALA A 153 11.34 -26.15 22.37
CA ALA A 153 12.75 -26.28 22.72
C ALA A 153 13.22 -27.75 22.79
N ALA A 154 12.33 -28.68 23.10
CA ALA A 154 12.66 -30.12 23.16
C ALA A 154 12.77 -30.68 21.75
N GLN A 155 11.81 -30.40 20.90
CA GLN A 155 11.80 -30.82 19.51
C GLN A 155 13.00 -30.23 18.73
N TYR A 156 13.33 -28.96 18.99
CA TYR A 156 14.49 -28.33 18.38
C TYR A 156 15.81 -28.98 18.82
N ARG A 157 15.96 -29.33 20.11
CA ARG A 157 17.15 -30.05 20.57
C ARG A 157 17.29 -31.43 19.90
N THR A 158 16.21 -32.18 19.79
CA THR A 158 16.23 -33.49 19.12
C THR A 158 16.65 -33.30 17.66
N TYR A 159 16.02 -32.37 16.95
CA TYR A 159 16.37 -32.05 15.58
C TYR A 159 17.84 -31.65 15.42
N ALA A 160 18.33 -30.74 16.27
CA ALA A 160 19.73 -30.29 16.23
C ALA A 160 20.72 -31.43 16.53
N THR A 161 20.39 -32.31 17.48
CA THR A 161 21.21 -33.49 17.83
C THR A 161 21.27 -34.48 16.66
N GLU A 162 20.15 -34.75 16.02
CA GLU A 162 20.09 -35.63 14.83
C GLU A 162 20.89 -35.05 13.68
N MET A 163 20.74 -33.73 13.41
CA MET A 163 21.49 -33.04 12.36
C MET A 163 23.01 -33.09 12.62
N MET A 164 23.43 -32.83 13.84
CA MET A 164 24.87 -32.93 14.21
C MET A 164 25.38 -34.36 14.10
N GLY A 165 24.57 -35.36 14.41
CA GLY A 165 24.91 -36.79 14.28
C GLY A 165 25.08 -37.25 12.84
N THR A 166 24.48 -36.55 11.87
CA THR A 166 24.62 -36.84 10.43
C THR A 166 25.87 -36.21 9.78
N ILE A 167 26.51 -35.25 10.45
CA ILE A 167 27.73 -34.59 9.94
C ILE A 167 28.96 -35.36 10.46
N PRO A 168 29.72 -36.08 9.59
CA PRO A 168 30.86 -36.91 10.03
C PRO A 168 31.98 -36.13 10.67
N GLU A 169 32.10 -34.83 10.36
CA GLU A 169 33.19 -33.95 10.80
C GLU A 169 32.99 -33.39 12.22
N LEU A 170 31.84 -33.63 12.84
CA LEU A 170 31.52 -33.17 14.19
C LEU A 170 31.41 -34.30 15.25
N LYS A 171 31.86 -35.51 14.87
CA LYS A 171 31.97 -36.66 15.80
C LYS A 171 33.31 -36.70 16.52
#